data_a8b01d8b972391365486d75922e6f8ab
#
_entry.id   a8b01d8b972391365486d75922e6f8ab
#
_cell.length_a   1.000
_cell.length_b   1.000
_cell.length_c   1.000
_cell.angle_alpha   90.00
_cell.angle_beta   90.00
_cell.angle_gamma   90.00
#
_symmetry.space_group_name_H-M   'P 1'
#
loop_
_entity.id
_entity.type
_entity.pdbx_description
1 polymer ?
#
loop_
_entity_poly.entity_id
_entity_poly.type
_entity_poly.pdbx_seq_one_letter_code
_entity_poly.pdbx_strand_id
1 'polypeptide(L)'
;MSGPRSSRLLRGGLILIDPASGAVQRVISLQYNPETLTRTLQPQATESSGPFSEPLRLKGPPTETFKLDAEIDATDQLEFPEQHPKTVSSGIHPQLAALETIVYPDSDTLIQNNTLLSFGTLEIAPTVAPLTLFVWSKERVVPVRITDFSITEEAFDSALNPIRAKVSLSLKVLHVGDLGFNDKGGHLYMVYQQRK
;
A
#
# COMPACT_ATOMS: atom_id res chain seq x y z
N MET A 1 -26.90 14.81 -30.15
CA MET A 1 -26.62 15.58 -28.92
C MET A 1 -25.95 14.65 -27.95
N SER A 2 -24.59 14.71 -27.83
CA SER A 2 -23.82 13.90 -26.87
C SER A 2 -24.00 14.52 -25.49
N GLY A 3 -24.66 13.80 -24.59
CA GLY A 3 -24.76 14.20 -23.19
C GLY A 3 -23.38 14.31 -22.55
N PRO A 4 -23.19 15.12 -21.51
CA PRO A 4 -21.92 15.24 -20.84
C PRO A 4 -21.52 13.89 -20.28
N ARG A 5 -20.39 13.33 -20.75
CA ARG A 5 -19.76 12.16 -20.13
C ARG A 5 -19.41 12.57 -18.71
N SER A 6 -20.12 12.03 -17.72
CA SER A 6 -19.71 12.17 -16.34
C SER A 6 -18.27 11.70 -16.26
N SER A 7 -17.35 12.59 -15.91
CA SER A 7 -15.95 12.25 -15.70
C SER A 7 -15.91 11.25 -14.54
N ARG A 8 -15.65 9.98 -14.86
CA ARG A 8 -15.44 8.97 -13.83
C ARG A 8 -14.22 9.39 -13.03
N LEU A 9 -14.42 9.78 -11.79
CA LEU A 9 -13.34 10.11 -10.86
C LEU A 9 -12.42 8.90 -10.76
N LEU A 10 -11.14 9.09 -11.09
CA LEU A 10 -10.12 8.08 -10.85
C LEU A 10 -9.92 7.96 -9.35
N ARG A 11 -9.88 6.74 -8.84
CA ARG A 11 -9.58 6.46 -7.43
C ARG A 11 -8.14 5.99 -7.31
N GLY A 12 -7.42 6.54 -6.34
CA GLY A 12 -6.13 6.02 -5.93
C GLY A 12 -6.28 4.65 -5.26
N GLY A 13 -5.18 3.91 -5.13
CA GLY A 13 -5.21 2.61 -4.49
C GLY A 13 -3.86 1.93 -4.39
N LEU A 14 -3.90 0.71 -3.86
CA LEU A 14 -2.77 -0.19 -3.73
C LEU A 14 -3.01 -1.44 -4.57
N ILE A 15 -2.00 -1.90 -5.29
CA ILE A 15 -2.03 -3.13 -6.06
C ILE A 15 -0.93 -4.03 -5.53
N LEU A 16 -1.29 -5.25 -5.17
CA LEU A 16 -0.33 -6.30 -4.82
C LEU A 16 -0.06 -7.14 -6.05
N ILE A 17 1.22 -7.27 -6.38
CA ILE A 17 1.66 -8.10 -7.49
C ILE A 17 2.66 -9.14 -7.00
N ASP A 18 2.66 -10.28 -7.67
CA ASP A 18 3.70 -11.28 -7.51
C ASP A 18 5.03 -10.72 -8.05
N PRO A 19 6.09 -10.68 -7.25
CA PRO A 19 7.36 -10.06 -7.66
C PRO A 19 8.04 -10.81 -8.81
N ALA A 20 7.83 -12.11 -8.94
CA ALA A 20 8.46 -12.94 -9.96
C ALA A 20 7.68 -12.88 -11.28
N SER A 21 6.39 -13.18 -11.26
CA SER A 21 5.54 -13.22 -12.47
C SER A 21 5.00 -11.85 -12.86
N GLY A 22 4.83 -10.92 -11.89
CA GLY A 22 4.15 -9.64 -12.04
C GLY A 22 2.63 -9.79 -12.17
N ALA A 23 2.09 -10.97 -11.85
CA ALA A 23 0.66 -11.17 -11.83
C ALA A 23 0.01 -10.34 -10.71
N VAL A 24 -1.12 -9.71 -11.03
CA VAL A 24 -1.89 -8.97 -10.04
C VAL A 24 -2.58 -9.97 -9.10
N GLN A 25 -2.23 -9.93 -7.83
CA GLN A 25 -2.83 -10.76 -6.80
C GLN A 25 -4.05 -10.09 -6.18
N ARG A 26 -3.96 -8.77 -5.93
CA ARG A 26 -5.04 -8.01 -5.30
C ARG A 26 -5.01 -6.55 -5.73
N VAL A 27 -6.21 -5.97 -5.86
CA VAL A 27 -6.40 -4.54 -6.09
C VAL A 27 -7.23 -3.98 -4.95
N ILE A 28 -6.72 -2.98 -4.26
CA ILE A 28 -7.40 -2.28 -3.16
C ILE A 28 -7.54 -0.82 -3.59
N SER A 29 -8.74 -0.44 -4.01
CA SER A 29 -9.05 0.94 -4.36
C SER A 29 -9.55 1.69 -3.13
N LEU A 30 -9.13 2.93 -2.97
CA LEU A 30 -9.65 3.81 -1.92
C LEU A 30 -11.13 4.10 -2.20
N GLN A 31 -11.95 4.12 -1.14
CA GLN A 31 -13.36 4.47 -1.26
C GLN A 31 -13.50 5.94 -1.66
N TYR A 32 -12.78 6.79 -0.96
CA TYR A 32 -12.63 8.22 -1.26
C TYR A 32 -11.16 8.53 -1.48
N ASN A 33 -10.86 9.44 -2.41
CA ASN A 33 -9.51 9.96 -2.53
C ASN A 33 -9.26 10.91 -1.36
N PRO A 34 -8.15 10.75 -0.61
CA PRO A 34 -7.82 11.68 0.46
C PRO A 34 -7.62 13.10 -0.09
N GLU A 35 -8.02 14.10 0.70
CA GLU A 35 -7.86 15.51 0.34
C GLU A 35 -6.40 15.92 0.22
N THR A 36 -5.54 15.27 1.01
CA THR A 36 -4.10 15.57 1.05
C THR A 36 -3.27 14.31 0.83
N LEU A 37 -2.22 14.46 0.03
CA LEU A 37 -1.18 13.47 -0.16
C LEU A 37 0.17 14.15 0.13
N THR A 38 0.76 13.84 1.28
CA THR A 38 2.06 14.39 1.65
C THR A 38 3.17 13.55 1.02
N ARG A 39 4.14 14.21 0.42
CA ARG A 39 5.32 13.59 -0.18
C ARG A 39 6.58 14.21 0.43
N THR A 40 7.39 13.38 1.05
CA THR A 40 8.67 13.79 1.65
C THR A 40 9.82 13.17 0.88
N LEU A 41 10.82 13.97 0.56
CA LEU A 41 12.05 13.59 -0.12
C LEU A 41 13.21 13.89 0.79
N GLN A 42 14.00 12.88 1.14
CA GLN A 42 15.23 13.02 1.93
C GLN A 42 16.42 12.71 1.03
N PRO A 43 17.20 13.74 0.59
CA PRO A 43 18.39 13.53 -0.19
C PRO A 43 19.41 12.71 0.58
N GLN A 44 20.08 11.77 -0.11
CA GLN A 44 21.19 11.02 0.47
C GLN A 44 22.50 11.72 0.09
N ALA A 45 23.00 12.53 1.02
CA ALA A 45 24.32 13.13 0.89
C ALA A 45 25.42 12.11 1.26
N THR A 46 26.58 12.22 0.66
CA THR A 46 27.78 11.53 1.12
C THR A 46 28.26 12.19 2.41
N GLU A 47 28.32 11.45 3.51
CA GLU A 47 29.07 11.88 4.69
C GLU A 47 30.57 11.84 4.32
N SER A 48 31.12 12.95 3.90
CA SER A 48 32.54 13.07 3.70
C SER A 48 33.22 13.50 4.99
N SER A 49 33.92 12.58 5.63
CA SER A 49 34.78 12.82 6.80
C SER A 49 36.13 13.33 6.45
N GLY A 50 36.29 14.07 5.32
CA GLY A 50 37.57 14.61 4.88
C GLY A 50 37.60 16.15 4.78
N PRO A 51 38.80 16.77 4.84
CA PRO A 51 38.96 18.23 4.76
C PRO A 51 38.52 18.85 3.42
N PHE A 52 38.17 18.03 2.43
CA PHE A 52 37.64 18.44 1.12
C PHE A 52 36.28 17.73 0.91
N SER A 53 35.22 18.22 1.55
CA SER A 53 33.86 17.74 1.27
C SER A 53 33.41 18.27 -0.10
N GLU A 54 33.10 17.37 -1.04
CA GLU A 54 32.44 17.76 -2.28
C GLU A 54 30.92 17.93 -1.99
N PRO A 55 30.43 19.17 -1.78
CA PRO A 55 29.10 19.43 -1.24
C PRO A 55 27.96 19.08 -2.20
N LEU A 56 28.27 18.72 -3.45
CA LEU A 56 27.28 18.46 -4.51
C LEU A 56 27.14 16.99 -4.91
N ARG A 57 27.81 16.06 -4.22
CA ARG A 57 27.69 14.63 -4.51
C ARG A 57 26.46 14.02 -3.82
N LEU A 58 25.58 13.43 -4.61
CA LEU A 58 24.49 12.60 -4.14
C LEU A 58 24.93 11.14 -4.15
N LYS A 59 24.70 10.41 -3.04
CA LYS A 59 25.03 8.99 -2.89
C LYS A 59 24.08 8.08 -3.70
N GLY A 60 22.90 8.57 -4.07
CA GLY A 60 21.88 7.82 -4.77
C GLY A 60 20.54 8.56 -4.83
N PRO A 61 19.48 7.87 -5.22
CA PRO A 61 18.13 8.45 -5.20
C PRO A 61 17.73 8.80 -3.77
N PRO A 62 16.95 9.89 -3.58
CA PRO A 62 16.47 10.28 -2.27
C PRO A 62 15.53 9.21 -1.70
N THR A 63 15.49 9.08 -0.38
CA THR A 63 14.41 8.35 0.27
C THR A 63 13.12 9.13 0.11
N GLU A 64 12.16 8.54 -0.61
CA GLU A 64 10.86 9.15 -0.90
C GLU A 64 9.78 8.43 -0.08
N THR A 65 8.95 9.20 0.61
CA THR A 65 7.85 8.69 1.43
C THR A 65 6.57 9.43 1.09
N PHE A 66 5.49 8.69 0.88
CA PHE A 66 4.13 9.22 0.79
C PHE A 66 3.39 8.97 2.10
N LYS A 67 2.62 9.97 2.54
CA LYS A 67 1.68 9.83 3.66
C LYS A 67 0.30 10.25 3.20
N LEU A 68 -0.69 9.45 3.54
CA LEU A 68 -2.09 9.71 3.23
C LEU A 68 -3.00 9.13 4.32
N ASP A 69 -4.18 9.74 4.45
CA ASP A 69 -5.26 9.27 5.30
C ASP A 69 -6.43 8.83 4.40
N ALA A 70 -6.74 7.55 4.42
CA ALA A 70 -7.89 7.00 3.70
C ALA A 70 -9.09 6.90 4.64
N GLU A 71 -10.28 7.25 4.15
CA GLU A 71 -11.53 7.13 4.89
C GLU A 71 -12.35 5.98 4.31
N ILE A 72 -12.95 5.19 5.20
CA ILE A 72 -13.90 4.14 4.88
C ILE A 72 -15.17 4.44 5.66
N ASP A 73 -16.30 4.58 4.94
CA ASP A 73 -17.60 4.90 5.52
C ASP A 73 -18.67 4.02 4.87
N ALA A 74 -19.42 3.33 5.70
CA ALA A 74 -20.52 2.47 5.27
C ALA A 74 -21.89 3.15 5.34
N THR A 75 -21.98 4.42 5.71
CA THR A 75 -23.25 5.13 5.93
C THR A 75 -24.15 5.03 4.71
N ASP A 76 -23.63 5.31 3.51
CA ASP A 76 -24.41 5.22 2.26
C ASP A 76 -24.94 3.80 1.98
N GLN A 77 -24.17 2.77 2.37
CA GLN A 77 -24.59 1.36 2.20
C GLN A 77 -25.66 0.96 3.21
N LEU A 78 -25.61 1.51 4.42
CA LEU A 78 -26.56 1.24 5.48
C LEU A 78 -27.92 1.92 5.26
N GLU A 79 -27.99 2.94 4.38
CA GLU A 79 -29.28 3.49 3.92
C GLU A 79 -30.10 2.46 3.13
N PHE A 80 -29.43 1.49 2.50
CA PHE A 80 -30.08 0.43 1.71
C PHE A 80 -29.73 -0.96 2.23
N PRO A 81 -30.18 -1.33 3.44
CA PRO A 81 -29.76 -2.55 4.14
C PRO A 81 -30.07 -3.83 3.36
N GLU A 82 -31.17 -3.87 2.61
CA GLU A 82 -31.55 -5.01 1.79
C GLU A 82 -30.58 -5.30 0.65
N GLN A 83 -29.91 -4.26 0.15
CA GLN A 83 -28.92 -4.37 -0.93
C GLN A 83 -27.51 -4.69 -0.40
N HIS A 84 -27.27 -4.42 0.89
CA HIS A 84 -25.96 -4.56 1.53
C HIS A 84 -25.98 -5.42 2.80
N PRO A 85 -26.48 -6.68 2.74
CA PRO A 85 -26.64 -7.53 3.93
C PRO A 85 -25.33 -7.83 4.65
N LYS A 86 -24.18 -7.87 3.93
CA LYS A 86 -22.86 -8.06 4.53
C LYS A 86 -22.44 -6.86 5.38
N THR A 87 -22.70 -5.64 4.89
CA THR A 87 -22.39 -4.41 5.64
C THR A 87 -23.26 -4.29 6.88
N VAL A 88 -24.53 -4.70 6.80
CA VAL A 88 -25.44 -4.75 7.95
C VAL A 88 -24.94 -5.74 9.01
N SER A 89 -24.39 -6.88 8.61
CA SER A 89 -23.96 -7.94 9.56
C SER A 89 -22.58 -7.70 10.18
N SER A 90 -21.68 -7.00 9.50
CA SER A 90 -20.26 -6.91 9.89
C SER A 90 -19.64 -5.52 9.69
N GLY A 91 -20.44 -4.50 9.40
CA GLY A 91 -19.92 -3.15 9.18
C GLY A 91 -18.87 -3.10 8.07
N ILE A 92 -17.77 -2.40 8.36
CA ILE A 92 -16.62 -2.26 7.46
C ILE A 92 -15.48 -3.25 7.75
N HIS A 93 -15.67 -4.24 8.62
CA HIS A 93 -14.65 -5.26 8.91
C HIS A 93 -14.05 -5.91 7.65
N PRO A 94 -14.83 -6.28 6.60
CA PRO A 94 -14.26 -6.87 5.40
C PRO A 94 -13.32 -5.93 4.65
N GLN A 95 -13.59 -4.62 4.64
CA GLN A 95 -12.76 -3.62 4.01
C GLN A 95 -11.46 -3.39 4.80
N LEU A 96 -11.55 -3.35 6.14
CA LEU A 96 -10.38 -3.25 7.02
C LEU A 96 -9.50 -4.49 6.88
N ALA A 97 -10.08 -5.68 6.94
CA ALA A 97 -9.36 -6.94 6.76
C ALA A 97 -8.64 -7.00 5.41
N ALA A 98 -9.25 -6.51 4.33
CA ALA A 98 -8.63 -6.46 3.02
C ALA A 98 -7.37 -5.56 3.01
N LEU A 99 -7.37 -4.45 3.75
CA LEU A 99 -6.21 -3.58 3.91
C LEU A 99 -5.14 -4.22 4.81
N GLU A 100 -5.53 -4.83 5.91
CA GLU A 100 -4.62 -5.48 6.85
C GLU A 100 -3.82 -6.61 6.20
N THR A 101 -4.39 -7.34 5.25
CA THR A 101 -3.67 -8.41 4.52
C THR A 101 -2.44 -7.92 3.75
N ILE A 102 -2.24 -6.60 3.58
CA ILE A 102 -1.03 -6.05 2.96
C ILE A 102 0.16 -6.17 3.91
N VAL A 103 -0.08 -6.07 5.21
CA VAL A 103 0.95 -6.06 6.26
C VAL A 103 1.05 -7.38 7.02
N TYR A 104 0.03 -8.23 6.94
CA TYR A 104 0.06 -9.57 7.54
C TYR A 104 0.61 -10.60 6.56
N PRO A 105 1.45 -11.53 7.04
CA PRO A 105 1.81 -12.70 6.26
C PRO A 105 0.58 -13.58 6.05
N ASP A 106 0.58 -14.33 4.95
CA ASP A 106 -0.49 -15.28 4.66
C ASP A 106 -0.59 -16.36 5.74
N SER A 107 -1.84 -16.65 6.17
CA SER A 107 -2.11 -17.63 7.23
C SER A 107 -1.60 -19.03 6.90
N ASP A 108 -1.71 -19.44 5.62
CA ASP A 108 -1.25 -20.75 5.17
C ASP A 108 0.26 -20.88 5.31
N THR A 109 1.00 -19.81 5.03
CA THR A 109 2.45 -19.75 5.25
C THR A 109 2.83 -19.87 6.72
N LEU A 110 2.07 -19.21 7.62
CA LEU A 110 2.29 -19.33 9.06
C LEU A 110 2.06 -20.77 9.55
N ILE A 111 1.00 -21.43 9.08
CA ILE A 111 0.67 -22.82 9.40
C ILE A 111 1.75 -23.76 8.87
N GLN A 112 2.20 -23.58 7.64
CA GLN A 112 3.27 -24.38 7.02
C GLN A 112 4.58 -24.24 7.80
N ASN A 113 4.99 -23.02 8.14
CA ASN A 113 6.18 -22.76 8.93
C ASN A 113 6.12 -23.42 10.31
N ASN A 114 4.96 -23.34 10.98
CA ASN A 114 4.76 -24.01 12.27
C ASN A 114 4.84 -25.54 12.14
N THR A 115 4.31 -26.10 11.05
CA THR A 115 4.41 -27.54 10.76
C THR A 115 5.85 -27.96 10.53
N LEU A 116 6.62 -27.20 9.75
CA LEU A 116 8.05 -27.48 9.51
C LEU A 116 8.87 -27.40 10.80
N LEU A 117 8.60 -26.43 11.67
CA LEU A 117 9.22 -26.34 12.98
C LEU A 117 8.93 -27.58 13.85
N SER A 118 7.69 -28.07 13.81
CA SER A 118 7.30 -29.28 14.58
C SER A 118 8.02 -30.56 14.12
N PHE A 119 8.45 -30.60 12.85
CA PHE A 119 9.26 -31.67 12.28
C PHE A 119 10.78 -31.47 12.47
N GLY A 120 11.20 -30.45 13.22
CA GLY A 120 12.61 -30.18 13.52
C GLY A 120 13.39 -29.50 12.40
N THR A 121 12.72 -28.95 11.41
CA THR A 121 13.36 -28.13 10.36
C THR A 121 13.68 -26.76 10.93
N LEU A 122 14.97 -26.44 11.07
CA LEU A 122 15.44 -25.17 11.66
C LEU A 122 15.48 -23.99 10.64
N GLU A 123 15.28 -24.27 9.36
CA GLU A 123 15.37 -23.25 8.31
C GLU A 123 13.97 -22.76 7.95
N ILE A 124 13.59 -21.61 8.54
CA ILE A 124 12.40 -20.88 8.14
C ILE A 124 12.81 -20.01 6.96
N ALA A 125 12.41 -20.40 5.74
CA ALA A 125 12.60 -19.54 4.58
C ALA A 125 11.77 -18.26 4.75
N PRO A 126 12.37 -17.05 4.66
CA PRO A 126 11.62 -15.81 4.71
C PRO A 126 10.58 -15.79 3.60
N THR A 127 9.33 -15.57 3.97
CA THR A 127 8.25 -15.43 2.96
C THR A 127 8.48 -14.17 2.15
N VAL A 128 8.53 -14.33 0.83
CA VAL A 128 8.60 -13.19 -0.07
C VAL A 128 7.23 -12.50 -0.08
N ALA A 129 7.16 -11.31 0.50
CA ALA A 129 5.94 -10.53 0.50
C ALA A 129 5.60 -10.06 -0.94
N PRO A 130 4.31 -9.94 -1.31
CA PRO A 130 3.92 -9.34 -2.57
C PRO A 130 4.49 -7.94 -2.73
N LEU A 131 4.88 -7.58 -3.95
CA LEU A 131 5.30 -6.22 -4.25
C LEU A 131 4.07 -5.31 -4.28
N THR A 132 4.05 -4.32 -3.41
CA THR A 132 2.96 -3.35 -3.34
C THR A 132 3.25 -2.18 -4.26
N LEU A 133 2.30 -1.85 -5.14
CA LEU A 133 2.32 -0.67 -5.98
C LEU A 133 1.33 0.36 -5.46
N PHE A 134 1.78 1.58 -5.22
CA PHE A 134 0.92 2.72 -4.98
C PHE A 134 0.53 3.35 -6.31
N VAL A 135 -0.75 3.35 -6.62
CA VAL A 135 -1.34 3.89 -7.85
C VAL A 135 -2.16 5.12 -7.52
N TRP A 136 -1.70 6.30 -7.92
CA TRP A 136 -2.41 7.56 -7.69
C TRP A 136 -2.97 8.15 -8.97
N SER A 137 -2.23 7.98 -10.06
CA SER A 137 -2.62 8.42 -11.39
C SER A 137 -1.86 7.59 -12.43
N LYS A 138 -2.11 7.84 -13.71
CA LYS A 138 -1.35 7.22 -14.80
C LYS A 138 0.15 7.49 -14.72
N GLU A 139 0.51 8.68 -14.20
CA GLU A 139 1.91 9.12 -14.09
C GLU A 139 2.56 8.69 -12.76
N ARG A 140 1.76 8.28 -11.79
CA ARG A 140 2.24 7.90 -10.46
C ARG A 140 1.80 6.49 -10.12
N VAL A 141 2.57 5.53 -10.62
CA VAL A 141 2.54 4.11 -10.28
C VAL A 141 3.91 3.77 -9.72
N VAL A 142 3.99 3.50 -8.42
CA VAL A 142 5.26 3.48 -7.69
C VAL A 142 5.35 2.24 -6.81
N PRO A 143 6.44 1.46 -6.89
CA PRO A 143 6.66 0.37 -5.94
C PRO A 143 6.95 0.94 -4.55
N VAL A 144 6.23 0.44 -3.56
CA VAL A 144 6.29 0.94 -2.18
C VAL A 144 6.34 -0.20 -1.17
N ARG A 145 6.83 0.15 0.02
CA ARG A 145 6.68 -0.64 1.24
C ARG A 145 5.88 0.17 2.25
N ILE A 146 4.91 -0.44 2.88
CA ILE A 146 4.21 0.18 4.00
C ILE A 146 5.18 0.22 5.19
N THR A 147 5.39 1.40 5.75
CA THR A 147 6.27 1.63 6.91
C THR A 147 5.50 1.96 8.16
N ASP A 148 4.28 2.47 7.99
CA ASP A 148 3.37 2.75 9.09
C ASP A 148 1.94 2.54 8.61
N PHE A 149 1.13 1.90 9.47
CA PHE A 149 -0.25 1.55 9.18
C PHE A 149 -1.04 1.66 10.49
N SER A 150 -1.97 2.59 10.55
CA SER A 150 -2.85 2.72 11.71
C SER A 150 -4.30 2.84 11.28
N ILE A 151 -5.19 2.23 12.05
CA ILE A 151 -6.64 2.27 11.87
C ILE A 151 -7.23 2.93 13.10
N THR A 152 -8.08 3.93 12.87
CA THR A 152 -8.91 4.56 13.90
C THR A 152 -10.35 4.32 13.54
N GLU A 153 -11.03 3.45 14.27
CA GLU A 153 -12.46 3.19 14.14
C GLU A 153 -13.23 4.29 14.87
N GLU A 154 -14.15 4.97 14.16
CA GLU A 154 -14.77 6.20 14.67
C GLU A 154 -16.25 6.04 15.04
N ALA A 155 -17.00 5.17 14.38
CA ALA A 155 -18.42 4.95 14.60
C ALA A 155 -18.76 3.47 14.58
N PHE A 156 -19.73 3.08 15.42
CA PHE A 156 -20.10 1.68 15.61
C PHE A 156 -21.62 1.53 15.56
N ASP A 157 -22.08 0.37 15.12
CA ASP A 157 -23.48 -0.04 15.21
C ASP A 157 -23.82 -0.56 16.63
N SER A 158 -25.08 -0.98 16.82
CA SER A 158 -25.53 -1.55 18.12
C SER A 158 -24.87 -2.88 18.48
N ALA A 159 -24.26 -3.57 17.53
CA ALA A 159 -23.50 -4.81 17.71
C ALA A 159 -21.99 -4.58 17.85
N LEU A 160 -21.56 -3.31 17.93
CA LEU A 160 -20.16 -2.85 17.97
C LEU A 160 -19.37 -3.15 16.70
N ASN A 161 -20.05 -3.35 15.56
CA ASN A 161 -19.35 -3.38 14.29
C ASN A 161 -18.96 -1.95 13.87
N PRO A 162 -17.73 -1.71 13.39
CA PRO A 162 -17.33 -0.38 12.92
C PRO A 162 -18.09 -0.01 11.64
N ILE A 163 -18.62 1.20 11.61
CA ILE A 163 -19.33 1.79 10.45
C ILE A 163 -18.41 2.73 9.69
N ARG A 164 -17.53 3.43 10.40
CA ARG A 164 -16.57 4.36 9.84
C ARG A 164 -15.20 4.13 10.45
N ALA A 165 -14.17 4.26 9.61
CA ALA A 165 -12.79 4.24 10.05
C ALA A 165 -11.91 5.16 9.20
N LYS A 166 -10.87 5.66 9.83
CA LYS A 166 -9.78 6.39 9.21
C LYS A 166 -8.53 5.52 9.23
N VAL A 167 -7.90 5.35 8.07
CA VAL A 167 -6.70 4.55 7.89
C VAL A 167 -5.56 5.46 7.47
N SER A 168 -4.57 5.62 8.34
CA SER A 168 -3.35 6.39 8.06
C SER A 168 -2.26 5.48 7.54
N LEU A 169 -1.68 5.82 6.40
CA LEU A 169 -0.67 5.05 5.69
C LEU A 169 0.59 5.87 5.47
N SER A 170 1.75 5.29 5.79
CA SER A 170 3.05 5.78 5.35
C SER A 170 3.68 4.75 4.41
N LEU A 171 4.04 5.21 3.21
CA LEU A 171 4.51 4.39 2.10
C LEU A 171 5.91 4.84 1.70
N LYS A 172 6.93 4.02 1.98
CA LYS A 172 8.30 4.26 1.50
C LYS A 172 8.43 3.76 0.07
N VAL A 173 8.89 4.61 -0.85
CA VAL A 173 9.20 4.21 -2.22
C VAL A 173 10.42 3.28 -2.23
N LEU A 174 10.28 2.16 -2.92
CA LEU A 174 11.36 1.22 -3.16
C LEU A 174 12.07 1.60 -4.46
N HIS A 175 13.38 1.82 -4.38
CA HIS A 175 14.21 2.17 -5.53
C HIS A 175 15.00 0.96 -6.05
N VAL A 176 15.75 1.14 -7.13
CA VAL A 176 16.53 0.07 -7.76
C VAL A 176 17.55 -0.59 -6.82
N GLY A 177 18.04 0.12 -5.80
CA GLY A 177 18.91 -0.45 -4.77
C GLY A 177 18.21 -1.38 -3.80
N ASP A 178 16.88 -1.22 -3.63
CA ASP A 178 16.06 -2.10 -2.77
C ASP A 178 15.55 -3.33 -3.53
N LEU A 179 15.25 -3.19 -4.82
CA LEU A 179 14.52 -4.18 -5.63
C LEU A 179 15.40 -4.88 -6.68
N GLY A 180 16.62 -4.42 -6.91
CA GLY A 180 17.42 -4.85 -8.07
C GLY A 180 17.02 -4.14 -9.37
N PHE A 181 18.01 -3.88 -10.22
CA PHE A 181 17.81 -3.11 -11.46
C PHE A 181 17.04 -3.91 -12.52
N ASN A 182 17.24 -5.22 -12.56
CA ASN A 182 16.64 -6.12 -13.55
C ASN A 182 15.26 -6.67 -13.13
N ASP A 183 14.85 -6.44 -11.90
CA ASP A 183 13.57 -6.91 -11.39
C ASP A 183 12.42 -6.02 -11.87
N LYS A 184 11.22 -6.58 -11.94
CA LYS A 184 10.01 -5.84 -12.35
C LYS A 184 9.79 -4.59 -11.51
N GLY A 185 10.02 -4.68 -10.20
CA GLY A 185 9.89 -3.56 -9.29
C GLY A 185 10.91 -2.44 -9.59
N GLY A 186 12.16 -2.79 -9.85
CA GLY A 186 13.20 -1.85 -10.27
C GLY A 186 12.85 -1.17 -11.59
N HIS A 187 12.34 -1.93 -12.56
CA HIS A 187 11.88 -1.36 -13.84
C HIS A 187 10.71 -0.38 -13.67
N LEU A 188 9.72 -0.71 -12.83
CA LEU A 188 8.60 0.18 -12.51
C LEU A 188 9.08 1.47 -11.85
N TYR A 189 10.04 1.38 -10.92
CA TYR A 189 10.67 2.56 -10.33
C TYR A 189 11.36 3.43 -11.39
N MET A 190 12.11 2.84 -12.32
CA MET A 190 12.78 3.59 -13.39
C MET A 190 11.79 4.30 -14.31
N VAL A 191 10.68 3.65 -14.67
CA VAL A 191 9.59 4.29 -15.44
C VAL A 191 9.00 5.47 -14.67
N TYR A 192 8.75 5.31 -13.37
CA TYR A 192 8.28 6.41 -12.52
C TYR A 192 9.28 7.57 -12.49
N GLN A 193 10.58 7.28 -12.36
CA GLN A 193 11.63 8.30 -12.32
C GLN A 193 11.75 9.04 -13.65
N GLN A 194 11.59 8.37 -14.78
CA GLN A 194 11.64 9.00 -16.11
C GLN A 194 10.44 9.89 -16.41
N ARG A 195 9.31 9.67 -15.73
CA ARG A 195 8.07 10.46 -15.90
C ARG A 195 8.01 11.70 -14.99
N LYS A 196 8.97 11.90 -14.10
CA LYS A 196 9.10 13.10 -13.28
C LYS A 196 9.60 14.28 -14.09
#